data_741cf774a033f1eb32f96757bddbc1ff
#
_entry.id   741cf774a033f1eb32f96757bddbc1ff
#
_cell.length_a   1.000
_cell.length_b   1.000
_cell.length_c   1.000
_cell.angle_alpha   90.00
_cell.angle_beta   90.00
_cell.angle_gamma   90.00
#
_symmetry.space_group_name_H-M   'P 1'
#
loop_
_entity.id
_entity.type
_entity.pdbx_description
1 polymer ?
#
loop_
_entity_poly.entity_id
_entity_poly.type
_entity_poly.pdbx_seq_one_letter_code
_entity_poly.pdbx_strand_id
1 'polypeptide(L)'
;MTQEFIEAAQARELAPGRMKRVDLGGQRILIANVAGRICAVDDTCTHEDASLSTGVLRGELVKCPLHGSRFNVCTGKVLEEPAEADLRTYPVRLEGARILIGLPGRETP
;
A
#
# COMPACT_ATOMS: atom_id res chain seq x y z
N MET A 1 -11.52 18.97 -2.61
CA MET A 1 -11.04 17.94 -1.70
C MET A 1 -9.57 18.09 -1.48
N THR A 2 -9.19 18.13 -0.24
CA THR A 2 -7.78 18.26 0.11
C THR A 2 -7.24 16.94 0.56
N GLN A 3 -5.98 16.68 0.24
CA GLN A 3 -5.26 15.53 0.74
C GLN A 3 -4.28 16.01 1.78
N GLU A 4 -4.18 15.26 2.86
CA GLU A 4 -3.14 15.49 3.85
C GLU A 4 -2.03 14.50 3.60
N PHE A 5 -0.81 14.99 3.43
CA PHE A 5 0.34 14.11 3.32
C PHE A 5 0.96 13.95 4.69
N ILE A 6 0.99 12.70 5.16
CA ILE A 6 1.46 12.37 6.49
C ILE A 6 2.69 11.49 6.37
N GLU A 7 3.69 11.77 7.19
CA GLU A 7 4.90 10.96 7.17
C GLU A 7 4.59 9.53 7.62
N ALA A 8 4.91 8.57 6.76
CA ALA A 8 4.64 7.16 7.01
C ALA A 8 5.89 6.41 7.45
N ALA A 9 7.04 6.77 6.88
CA ALA A 9 8.28 6.06 7.14
C ALA A 9 9.44 6.88 6.59
N GLN A 10 10.65 6.44 6.90
CA GLN A 10 11.84 6.98 6.26
C GLN A 10 12.27 6.03 5.14
N ALA A 11 12.83 6.61 4.09
CA ALA A 11 13.22 5.82 2.91
C ALA A 11 14.16 4.68 3.27
N ARG A 12 15.05 4.88 4.25
CA ARG A 12 16.00 3.85 4.67
C ARG A 12 15.34 2.63 5.31
N GLU A 13 14.07 2.78 5.73
CA GLU A 13 13.34 1.67 6.34
C GLU A 13 12.72 0.75 5.30
N LEU A 14 12.76 1.14 4.03
CA LEU A 14 12.07 0.40 2.98
C LEU A 14 12.99 0.21 1.78
N ALA A 15 13.84 -0.80 1.86
CA ALA A 15 14.76 -1.13 0.77
C ALA A 15 14.01 -1.67 -0.45
N PRO A 16 14.60 -1.60 -1.64
CA PRO A 16 13.96 -2.17 -2.85
C PRO A 16 13.58 -3.63 -2.63
N GLY A 17 12.39 -4.00 -3.07
CA GLY A 17 11.85 -5.34 -2.93
C GLY A 17 11.21 -5.61 -1.59
N ARG A 18 11.14 -4.61 -0.72
CA ARG A 18 10.54 -4.76 0.61
C ARG A 18 9.20 -4.06 0.68
N MET A 19 8.38 -4.47 1.63
CA MET A 19 7.12 -3.83 1.91
C MET A 19 6.95 -3.69 3.42
N LYS A 20 6.09 -2.76 3.83
CA LYS A 20 5.88 -2.45 5.22
C LYS A 20 4.45 -1.99 5.41
N ARG A 21 3.84 -2.40 6.52
CA ARG A 21 2.52 -1.90 6.88
C ARG A 21 2.68 -0.67 7.77
N VAL A 22 1.89 0.34 7.49
CA VAL A 22 1.80 1.53 8.35
C VAL A 22 0.33 1.81 8.61
N ASP A 23 0.04 2.29 9.80
CA ASP A 23 -1.32 2.64 10.19
C ASP A 23 -1.40 4.15 10.30
N LEU A 24 -2.20 4.76 9.42
CA LEU A 24 -2.33 6.21 9.34
C LEU A 24 -3.81 6.59 9.26
N GLY A 25 -4.21 7.50 10.12
CA GLY A 25 -5.58 8.03 10.07
C GLY A 25 -6.65 6.94 10.14
N GLY A 26 -6.39 5.87 10.88
CA GLY A 26 -7.33 4.77 10.99
C GLY A 26 -7.30 3.80 9.83
N GLN A 27 -6.41 4.00 8.86
CA GLN A 27 -6.26 3.12 7.69
C GLN A 27 -5.02 2.26 7.83
N ARG A 28 -5.15 0.99 7.44
CA ARG A 28 -4.01 0.09 7.34
C ARG A 28 -3.50 0.16 5.92
N ILE A 29 -2.27 0.60 5.76
CA ILE A 29 -1.69 0.87 4.45
C ILE A 29 -0.43 0.04 4.27
N LEU A 30 -0.30 -0.58 3.11
CA LEU A 30 0.91 -1.27 2.70
C LEU A 30 1.72 -0.34 1.82
N ILE A 31 2.98 -0.09 2.21
CA ILE A 31 3.90 0.63 1.34
C ILE A 31 4.95 -0.35 0.84
N ALA A 32 5.32 -0.23 -0.42
CA ALA A 32 6.25 -1.14 -1.07
C ALA A 32 7.26 -0.35 -1.89
N ASN A 33 8.49 -0.83 -1.88
CA ASN A 33 9.53 -0.27 -2.73
C ASN A 33 9.74 -1.21 -3.92
N VAL A 34 9.26 -0.78 -5.10
CA VAL A 34 9.34 -1.56 -6.31
C VAL A 34 10.46 -0.97 -7.15
N ALA A 35 11.64 -1.53 -7.02
CA ALA A 35 12.83 -1.12 -7.78
C ALA A 35 13.10 0.39 -7.65
N GLY A 36 12.89 0.95 -6.46
CA GLY A 36 13.12 2.36 -6.20
C GLY A 36 11.87 3.21 -6.25
N ARG A 37 10.77 2.68 -6.75
CA ARG A 37 9.48 3.38 -6.78
C ARG A 37 8.66 2.99 -5.56
N ILE A 38 8.20 3.97 -4.81
CA ILE A 38 7.39 3.71 -3.63
C ILE A 38 5.92 3.75 -4.02
N CYS A 39 5.21 2.67 -3.71
CA CYS A 39 3.78 2.55 -3.99
C CYS A 39 3.03 2.27 -2.70
N ALA A 40 1.79 2.73 -2.60
CA ALA A 40 0.99 2.56 -1.40
C ALA A 40 -0.42 2.13 -1.76
N VAL A 41 -0.89 1.08 -1.09
CA VAL A 41 -2.24 0.54 -1.27
C VAL A 41 -2.80 0.14 0.09
N ASP A 42 -4.10 -0.15 0.14
CA ASP A 42 -4.67 -0.74 1.35
C ASP A 42 -3.94 -2.03 1.68
N ASP A 43 -3.70 -2.26 2.95
CA ASP A 43 -3.04 -3.49 3.41
C ASP A 43 -4.02 -4.66 3.51
N THR A 44 -5.30 -4.40 3.58
CA THR A 44 -6.31 -5.45 3.74
C THR A 44 -6.71 -6.02 2.40
N CYS A 45 -6.59 -7.34 2.25
CA CYS A 45 -7.03 -8.04 1.06
C CYS A 45 -8.53 -7.81 0.85
N THR A 46 -8.94 -7.53 -0.40
CA THR A 46 -10.35 -7.24 -0.68
C THR A 46 -11.24 -8.48 -0.60
N HIS A 47 -10.64 -9.68 -0.63
CA HIS A 47 -11.39 -10.92 -0.50
C HIS A 47 -11.59 -11.31 0.97
N GLU A 48 -10.53 -11.15 1.76
CA GLU A 48 -10.52 -11.57 3.17
C GLU A 48 -9.84 -10.49 4.01
N ASP A 49 -10.10 -10.51 5.31
CA ASP A 49 -9.47 -9.57 6.22
C ASP A 49 -8.04 -10.03 6.56
N ALA A 50 -7.23 -10.18 5.55
CA ALA A 50 -5.85 -10.60 5.68
C ALA A 50 -4.92 -9.44 5.38
N SER A 51 -3.81 -9.37 6.11
CA SER A 51 -2.80 -8.34 5.90
C SER A 51 -1.89 -8.72 4.74
N LEU A 52 -1.94 -7.96 3.65
CA LEU A 52 -1.11 -8.24 2.47
C LEU A 52 0.37 -8.09 2.77
N SER A 53 0.73 -7.24 3.72
CA SER A 53 2.14 -7.05 4.08
C SER A 53 2.78 -8.27 4.72
N THR A 54 1.97 -9.24 5.17
CA THR A 54 2.49 -10.52 5.67
C THR A 54 2.63 -11.56 4.55
N GLY A 55 2.22 -11.21 3.35
CA GLY A 55 2.36 -12.08 2.19
C GLY A 55 3.70 -11.91 1.50
N VAL A 56 3.72 -12.08 0.20
CA VAL A 56 4.96 -12.05 -0.59
C VAL A 56 4.86 -10.98 -1.67
N LEU A 57 5.91 -10.17 -1.78
CA LEU A 57 6.04 -9.19 -2.83
C LEU A 57 7.04 -9.69 -3.88
N ARG A 58 6.61 -9.73 -5.15
CA ARG A 58 7.48 -10.08 -6.26
C ARG A 58 7.30 -9.04 -7.35
N GLY A 59 8.33 -8.24 -7.58
CA GLY A 59 8.23 -7.11 -8.51
C GLY A 59 7.15 -6.17 -8.03
N GLU A 60 6.11 -5.98 -8.83
CA GLU A 60 4.98 -5.12 -8.48
C GLU A 60 3.81 -5.87 -7.89
N LEU A 61 3.92 -7.19 -7.74
CA LEU A 61 2.80 -8.01 -7.33
C LEU A 61 2.92 -8.45 -5.88
N VAL A 62 1.85 -8.24 -5.11
CA VAL A 62 1.77 -8.77 -3.76
C VAL A 62 0.77 -9.91 -3.75
N LYS A 63 1.11 -11.00 -3.08
CA LYS A 63 0.27 -12.18 -2.97
C LYS A 63 -0.31 -12.27 -1.57
N CYS A 64 -1.64 -12.38 -1.49
CA CYS A 64 -2.33 -12.55 -0.23
C CYS A 64 -1.93 -13.87 0.42
N PRO A 65 -1.58 -13.87 1.72
CA PRO A 65 -1.10 -15.10 2.36
C PRO A 65 -2.19 -16.14 2.58
N LEU A 66 -3.47 -15.77 2.54
CA LEU A 66 -4.54 -16.73 2.82
C LEU A 66 -4.91 -17.57 1.61
N HIS A 67 -5.32 -16.94 0.51
CA HIS A 67 -5.84 -17.68 -0.64
C HIS A 67 -5.10 -17.40 -1.94
N GLY A 68 -4.01 -16.64 -1.87
CA GLY A 68 -3.14 -16.44 -3.02
C GLY A 68 -3.59 -15.42 -4.04
N SER A 69 -4.59 -14.60 -3.73
CA SER A 69 -4.97 -13.49 -4.62
C SER A 69 -3.77 -12.57 -4.84
N ARG A 70 -3.60 -12.08 -6.05
CA ARG A 70 -2.51 -11.18 -6.37
C ARG A 70 -3.03 -9.81 -6.77
N PHE A 71 -2.31 -8.79 -6.35
CA PHE A 71 -2.64 -7.39 -6.64
C PHE A 71 -1.38 -6.66 -7.07
N ASN A 72 -1.54 -5.69 -7.96
CA ASN A 72 -0.44 -4.79 -8.31
C ASN A 72 -0.37 -3.71 -7.24
N VAL A 73 0.77 -3.59 -6.55
CA VAL A 73 0.90 -2.64 -5.43
C VAL A 73 0.97 -1.19 -5.90
N CYS A 74 1.22 -0.95 -7.17
CA CYS A 74 1.33 0.42 -7.68
C CYS A 74 0.02 0.90 -8.31
N THR A 75 -0.78 0.01 -8.87
CA THR A 75 -2.07 0.37 -9.46
C THR A 75 -3.26 -0.05 -8.61
N GLY A 76 -3.05 -0.95 -7.66
CA GLY A 76 -4.12 -1.50 -6.84
C GLY A 76 -4.93 -2.57 -7.55
N LYS A 77 -4.62 -2.87 -8.80
CA LYS A 77 -5.44 -3.74 -9.62
C LYS A 77 -5.35 -5.19 -9.18
N VAL A 78 -6.50 -5.82 -9.01
CA VAL A 78 -6.56 -7.25 -8.73
C VAL A 78 -6.23 -8.03 -9.99
N LEU A 79 -5.38 -9.05 -9.85
CA LEU A 79 -4.92 -9.86 -10.99
C LEU A 79 -5.34 -11.31 -10.90
N GLU A 80 -5.58 -11.83 -9.69
CA GLU A 80 -5.94 -13.23 -9.52
C GLU A 80 -6.99 -13.42 -8.45
N GLU A 81 -7.92 -14.32 -8.72
CA GLU A 81 -8.94 -14.73 -7.77
C GLU A 81 -8.28 -15.39 -6.54
N PRO A 82 -8.98 -15.49 -5.41
CA PRO A 82 -10.43 -15.24 -5.26
C PRO A 82 -10.83 -13.77 -5.10
N ALA A 83 -9.89 -12.85 -4.94
CA ALA A 83 -10.27 -11.45 -4.83
C ALA A 83 -10.78 -10.92 -6.17
N GLU A 84 -11.84 -10.14 -6.13
CA GLU A 84 -12.45 -9.59 -7.33
C GLU A 84 -12.43 -8.07 -7.37
N ALA A 85 -12.15 -7.43 -6.24
CA ALA A 85 -12.12 -5.97 -6.15
C ALA A 85 -10.69 -5.46 -6.04
N ASP A 86 -10.45 -4.31 -6.66
CA ASP A 86 -9.14 -3.67 -6.60
C ASP A 86 -8.87 -3.07 -5.22
N LEU A 87 -7.60 -2.89 -4.90
CA LEU A 87 -7.18 -2.20 -3.69
C LEU A 87 -7.24 -0.69 -3.91
N ARG A 88 -7.57 0.05 -2.86
CA ARG A 88 -7.43 1.51 -2.91
C ARG A 88 -5.95 1.85 -2.95
N THR A 89 -5.58 2.82 -3.79
CA THR A 89 -4.23 3.35 -3.84
C THR A 89 -4.14 4.67 -3.11
N TYR A 90 -2.93 5.01 -2.68
CA TYR A 90 -2.67 6.27 -1.98
C TYR A 90 -1.53 7.00 -2.69
N PRO A 91 -1.64 8.31 -2.86
CA PRO A 91 -0.52 9.08 -3.43
C PRO A 91 0.68 9.06 -2.50
N VAL A 92 1.86 9.04 -3.08
CA VAL A 92 3.12 9.01 -2.35
C VAL A 92 3.93 10.23 -2.73
N ARG A 93 4.52 10.87 -1.73
CA ARG A 93 5.42 12.00 -1.94
C ARG A 93 6.71 11.70 -1.18
N LEU A 94 7.84 11.92 -1.83
CA LEU A 94 9.13 11.79 -1.18
C LEU A 94 9.67 13.18 -0.91
N GLU A 95 10.04 13.45 0.34
CA GLU A 95 10.65 14.72 0.71
C GLU A 95 11.93 14.40 1.45
N GLY A 96 13.07 14.54 0.76
CA GLY A 96 14.35 14.10 1.30
C GLY A 96 14.30 12.62 1.62
N ALA A 97 14.56 12.26 2.86
CA ALA A 97 14.55 10.87 3.32
C ALA A 97 13.18 10.42 3.81
N ARG A 98 12.14 11.27 3.71
CA ARG A 98 10.81 10.97 4.26
C ARG A 98 9.86 10.47 3.20
N ILE A 99 9.10 9.44 3.52
CA ILE A 99 8.01 8.94 2.68
C ILE A 99 6.71 9.47 3.28
N LEU A 100 5.97 10.24 2.48
CA LEU A 100 4.71 10.82 2.89
C LEU A 100 3.59 10.16 2.10
N ILE A 101 2.48 9.86 2.77
CA ILE A 101 1.31 9.24 2.14
C ILE A 101 0.16 10.22 2.20
N GLY A 102 -0.50 10.41 1.06
CA GLY A 102 -1.66 11.28 0.98
C GLY A 102 -2.91 10.55 1.42
N LEU A 103 -3.57 11.08 2.45
CA LEU A 103 -4.85 10.56 2.90
C LEU A 103 -5.94 11.53 2.48
N PRO A 104 -7.18 11.03 2.26
CA PRO A 104 -8.28 11.93 1.99
C PRO A 104 -8.43 12.89 3.16
N GLY A 105 -8.53 14.17 2.86
CA GLY A 105 -8.78 15.16 3.90
C GLY A 105 -10.14 14.90 4.52
N ARG A 106 -10.30 15.33 5.77
CA ARG A 106 -11.60 15.25 6.40
C ARG A 106 -12.53 16.21 5.73
N GLU A 107 -13.60 15.66 5.22
CA GLU A 107 -14.67 16.48 4.74
C GLU A 107 -15.67 16.67 5.85
N THR A 108 -15.91 17.91 6.19
CA THR A 108 -17.03 18.21 7.04
C THR A 108 -18.23 18.38 6.14
N PRO A 109 -19.29 17.65 6.43
CA PRO A 109 -20.52 17.81 5.67
C PRO A 109 -21.06 19.21 5.80
#